data_12fbd235b72398da440da7aace4bb0cc
#
_entry.id   12fbd235b72398da440da7aace4bb0cc
#
_cell.length_a   1.000
_cell.length_b   1.000
_cell.length_c   1.000
_cell.angle_alpha   90.00
_cell.angle_beta   90.00
_cell.angle_gamma   90.00
#
_symmetry.space_group_name_H-M   'P 1'
#
loop_
_entity.id
_entity.type
_entity.pdbx_description
1 polymer ?
#
loop_
_entity_poly.entity_id
_entity_poly.type
_entity_poly.pdbx_seq_one_letter_code
_entity_poly.pdbx_strand_id
1 'polypeptide(L)'
;MKKLPLYLAIIFFTYSCGTKRVIYNNKKIETKKEKKIKKPKSKTKKVKKVVAPRILNTEDYVNYYSNIAMDEMIQYGIPASITLAQGILESGAGKGRLAVEANNHFGIKCHDWNGKKIYHDDDEKQECFRKYDNPEYSYRDHSLFLKNRGRYSFLFDFDKDNYKQWAKGLKKAGYATDPKYPQKLIDLIERYELYKFDNIVLKKKNKLYKVKKGDTLYSISSRFNMPVELIIKMNNLATEEINVGDTLIIKK
;
A
#
# COMPACT_ATOMS: atom_id res chain seq x y z
N MET A 1 -54.73 26.10 50.87
CA MET A 1 -53.56 25.28 51.10
C MET A 1 -52.63 25.54 49.86
N LYS A 2 -51.61 26.40 50.05
CA LYS A 2 -50.73 26.87 49.04
C LYS A 2 -49.51 25.91 48.94
N LYS A 3 -49.29 25.28 47.81
CA LYS A 3 -48.11 24.44 47.58
C LYS A 3 -46.91 25.31 47.04
N LEU A 4 -45.81 25.26 47.77
CA LEU A 4 -44.58 25.96 47.53
C LEU A 4 -43.75 25.11 46.57
N PRO A 5 -43.16 25.63 45.46
CA PRO A 5 -42.25 24.85 44.58
C PRO A 5 -40.84 24.86 45.14
N LEU A 6 -40.26 23.67 45.20
CA LEU A 6 -38.88 23.40 45.60
C LEU A 6 -37.94 23.70 44.43
N TYR A 7 -37.11 24.76 44.53
CA TYR A 7 -36.05 25.05 43.57
C TYR A 7 -34.82 24.18 43.84
N LEU A 8 -34.50 23.30 42.91
CA LEU A 8 -33.32 22.50 42.95
C LEU A 8 -32.18 23.31 42.31
N ALA A 9 -31.21 23.80 43.07
CA ALA A 9 -30.05 24.51 42.63
C ALA A 9 -29.02 23.50 42.12
N ILE A 10 -28.80 23.48 40.79
CA ILE A 10 -27.73 22.68 40.15
C ILE A 10 -26.45 23.50 40.20
N ILE A 11 -25.48 23.06 40.99
CA ILE A 11 -24.14 23.64 41.08
C ILE A 11 -23.28 23.05 39.94
N PHE A 12 -22.97 23.87 38.96
CA PHE A 12 -21.97 23.52 37.91
C PHE A 12 -20.57 23.71 38.48
N PHE A 13 -19.86 22.58 38.70
CA PHE A 13 -18.41 22.60 38.89
C PHE A 13 -17.72 22.74 37.53
N THR A 14 -17.21 23.93 37.26
CA THR A 14 -16.30 24.15 36.12
C THR A 14 -14.90 23.74 36.52
N TYR A 15 -14.43 22.57 36.02
CA TYR A 15 -13.03 22.22 36.09
C TYR A 15 -12.27 23.06 35.05
N SER A 16 -11.56 24.09 35.53
CA SER A 16 -10.59 24.85 34.73
C SER A 16 -9.30 24.04 34.57
N CYS A 17 -9.08 23.52 33.34
CA CYS A 17 -7.84 22.87 33.00
C CYS A 17 -6.78 23.94 32.68
N GLY A 18 -5.90 24.23 33.66
CA GLY A 18 -4.83 25.22 33.52
C GLY A 18 -3.73 24.72 32.57
N THR A 19 -3.66 25.27 31.37
CA THR A 19 -2.51 25.09 30.47
C THR A 19 -1.29 25.84 30.98
N LYS A 20 -0.23 25.10 31.34
CA LYS A 20 1.06 25.71 31.71
C LYS A 20 1.68 26.33 30.45
N ARG A 21 1.74 27.67 30.42
CA ARG A 21 2.54 28.40 29.42
C ARG A 21 4.02 28.28 29.78
N VAL A 22 4.79 27.65 28.91
CA VAL A 22 6.27 27.67 28.99
C VAL A 22 6.73 29.00 28.42
N ILE A 23 7.28 29.86 29.29
CA ILE A 23 7.87 31.14 28.89
C ILE A 23 9.35 30.86 28.52
N TYR A 24 9.66 30.98 27.24
CA TYR A 24 11.06 30.98 26.80
C TYR A 24 11.69 32.33 27.04
N ASN A 25 12.63 32.41 27.96
CA ASN A 25 13.47 33.58 28.18
C ASN A 25 14.46 33.70 27.03
N ASN A 26 14.30 34.73 26.21
CA ASN A 26 15.28 35.15 25.19
C ASN A 26 16.52 35.73 25.87
N LYS A 27 17.56 34.91 26.08
CA LYS A 27 18.90 35.39 26.32
C LYS A 27 19.52 35.84 24.99
N LYS A 28 19.81 37.14 24.88
CA LYS A 28 20.60 37.74 23.79
C LYS A 28 21.93 36.97 23.67
N ILE A 29 22.13 36.29 22.55
CA ILE A 29 23.43 35.73 22.16
C ILE A 29 24.09 36.72 21.22
N GLU A 30 25.24 37.22 21.63
CA GLU A 30 26.06 38.12 20.83
C GLU A 30 26.55 37.42 19.56
N THR A 31 26.36 38.08 18.43
CA THR A 31 26.71 37.57 17.12
C THR A 31 28.19 37.63 16.88
N LYS A 32 28.87 36.47 16.93
CA LYS A 32 30.18 36.31 16.29
C LYS A 32 30.01 36.26 14.78
N LYS A 33 30.77 37.12 14.06
CA LYS A 33 30.78 37.23 12.60
C LYS A 33 30.92 35.83 11.93
N GLU A 34 29.88 35.38 11.26
CA GLU A 34 29.92 34.17 10.44
C GLU A 34 30.75 34.39 9.17
N LYS A 35 31.79 33.56 9.00
CA LYS A 35 32.52 33.42 7.74
C LYS A 35 31.53 32.85 6.71
N LYS A 36 31.36 33.56 5.57
CA LYS A 36 30.56 33.10 4.42
C LYS A 36 31.04 31.72 3.95
N ILE A 37 30.31 30.67 4.32
CA ILE A 37 30.49 29.33 3.75
C ILE A 37 29.84 29.38 2.35
N LYS A 38 30.67 29.22 1.31
CA LYS A 38 30.21 29.08 -0.07
C LYS A 38 29.32 27.83 -0.16
N LYS A 39 28.04 27.99 -0.47
CA LYS A 39 27.11 26.88 -0.75
C LYS A 39 27.70 25.98 -1.81
N PRO A 40 27.77 24.63 -1.60
CA PRO A 40 28.19 23.72 -2.65
C PRO A 40 27.17 23.83 -3.78
N LYS A 41 27.65 24.04 -5.00
CA LYS A 41 26.82 23.98 -6.22
C LYS A 41 26.25 22.58 -6.33
N SER A 42 24.98 22.40 -5.97
CA SER A 42 24.22 21.20 -6.26
C SER A 42 24.24 21.00 -7.78
N LYS A 43 25.02 20.02 -8.24
CA LYS A 43 24.89 19.50 -9.59
C LYS A 43 23.57 18.76 -9.65
N THR A 44 22.50 19.44 -10.08
CA THR A 44 21.25 18.79 -10.45
C THR A 44 21.58 17.76 -11.54
N LYS A 45 21.65 16.49 -11.13
CA LYS A 45 21.66 15.38 -12.10
C LYS A 45 20.36 15.54 -12.90
N LYS A 46 20.49 15.89 -14.19
CA LYS A 46 19.36 15.82 -15.15
C LYS A 46 18.77 14.42 -15.02
N VAL A 47 17.60 14.30 -14.43
CA VAL A 47 16.82 13.06 -14.43
C VAL A 47 16.60 12.74 -15.91
N LYS A 48 17.21 11.67 -16.39
CA LYS A 48 16.96 11.17 -17.76
C LYS A 48 15.47 10.90 -17.83
N LYS A 49 14.78 11.57 -18.77
CA LYS A 49 13.38 11.31 -19.06
C LYS A 49 13.32 9.83 -19.49
N VAL A 50 12.82 8.97 -18.61
CA VAL A 50 12.60 7.55 -18.94
C VAL A 50 11.48 7.56 -19.97
N VAL A 51 11.83 7.26 -21.21
CA VAL A 51 10.82 7.09 -22.27
C VAL A 51 10.08 5.80 -21.93
N ALA A 52 8.79 5.91 -21.66
CA ALA A 52 7.96 4.73 -21.42
C ALA A 52 8.05 3.80 -22.65
N PRO A 53 8.25 2.48 -22.47
CA PRO A 53 8.33 1.56 -23.58
C PRO A 53 7.00 1.51 -24.33
N ARG A 54 7.07 1.12 -25.58
CA ARG A 54 5.87 0.90 -26.39
C ARG A 54 5.19 -0.39 -25.93
N ILE A 55 4.07 -0.28 -25.27
CA ILE A 55 3.24 -1.41 -24.84
C ILE A 55 2.39 -1.86 -26.06
N LEU A 56 2.63 -3.05 -26.55
CA LEU A 56 1.92 -3.61 -27.70
C LEU A 56 0.78 -4.56 -27.27
N ASN A 57 1.00 -5.30 -26.21
CA ASN A 57 0.08 -6.31 -25.68
C ASN A 57 0.10 -6.32 -24.14
N THR A 58 -0.68 -7.22 -23.55
CA THR A 58 -0.79 -7.34 -22.08
C THR A 58 0.47 -7.91 -21.46
N GLU A 59 1.17 -8.79 -22.15
CA GLU A 59 2.44 -9.35 -21.68
C GLU A 59 3.52 -8.27 -21.54
N ASP A 60 3.60 -7.33 -22.50
CA ASP A 60 4.50 -6.18 -22.40
C ASP A 60 4.16 -5.33 -21.19
N TYR A 61 2.86 -5.10 -20.95
CA TYR A 61 2.38 -4.39 -19.76
C TYR A 61 2.85 -5.07 -18.48
N VAL A 62 2.63 -6.36 -18.36
CA VAL A 62 3.05 -7.16 -17.21
C VAL A 62 4.55 -7.11 -17.00
N ASN A 63 5.31 -7.34 -18.07
CA ASN A 63 6.79 -7.33 -18.01
C ASN A 63 7.33 -5.98 -17.53
N TYR A 64 6.73 -4.88 -17.97
CA TYR A 64 7.20 -3.56 -17.62
C TYR A 64 6.78 -3.13 -16.21
N TYR A 65 5.52 -3.40 -15.82
CA TYR A 65 4.97 -2.88 -14.57
C TYR A 65 5.07 -3.84 -13.38
N SER A 66 5.49 -5.10 -13.59
CA SER A 66 5.58 -6.09 -12.51
C SER A 66 6.51 -5.68 -11.37
N ASN A 67 7.65 -5.07 -11.68
CA ASN A 67 8.56 -4.59 -10.64
C ASN A 67 7.91 -3.49 -9.79
N ILE A 68 7.21 -2.55 -10.41
CA ILE A 68 6.50 -1.48 -9.70
C ILE A 68 5.42 -2.08 -8.80
N ALA A 69 4.62 -3.02 -9.31
CA ALA A 69 3.59 -3.69 -8.51
C ALA A 69 4.16 -4.50 -7.34
N MET A 70 5.31 -5.16 -7.53
CA MET A 70 6.02 -5.85 -6.45
C MET A 70 6.54 -4.88 -5.39
N ASP A 71 7.08 -3.73 -5.78
CA ASP A 71 7.55 -2.69 -4.85
C ASP A 71 6.39 -2.12 -4.04
N GLU A 72 5.23 -1.88 -4.67
CA GLU A 72 4.00 -1.46 -3.98
C GLU A 72 3.50 -2.55 -3.01
N MET A 73 3.57 -3.84 -3.37
CA MET A 73 3.24 -4.94 -2.47
C MET A 73 4.18 -4.98 -1.25
N ILE A 74 5.48 -4.75 -1.45
CA ILE A 74 6.45 -4.69 -0.35
C ILE A 74 6.12 -3.55 0.60
N GLN A 75 5.80 -2.39 0.06
CA GLN A 75 5.62 -1.16 0.83
C GLN A 75 4.23 -1.06 1.48
N TYR A 76 3.17 -1.41 0.76
CA TYR A 76 1.78 -1.21 1.21
C TYR A 76 1.03 -2.50 1.52
N GLY A 77 1.50 -3.64 1.07
CA GLY A 77 0.93 -4.94 1.40
C GLY A 77 -0.24 -5.38 0.52
N ILE A 78 -0.52 -4.70 -0.57
CA ILE A 78 -1.49 -5.11 -1.58
C ILE A 78 -0.83 -6.13 -2.50
N PRO A 79 -1.45 -7.30 -2.81
CA PRO A 79 -0.85 -8.26 -3.73
C PRO A 79 -0.46 -7.64 -5.07
N ALA A 80 0.75 -7.93 -5.56
CA ALA A 80 1.22 -7.44 -6.84
C ALA A 80 0.32 -7.92 -7.99
N SER A 81 -0.21 -9.15 -7.88
CA SER A 81 -1.18 -9.71 -8.81
C SER A 81 -2.46 -8.90 -8.90
N ILE A 82 -3.00 -8.44 -7.77
CA ILE A 82 -4.18 -7.58 -7.71
C ILE A 82 -3.88 -6.22 -8.35
N THR A 83 -2.76 -5.60 -7.98
CA THR A 83 -2.38 -4.29 -8.53
C THR A 83 -2.18 -4.35 -10.05
N LEU A 84 -1.53 -5.41 -10.57
CA LEU A 84 -1.36 -5.61 -12.01
C LEU A 84 -2.68 -5.86 -12.72
N ALA A 85 -3.55 -6.73 -12.18
CA ALA A 85 -4.84 -7.04 -12.79
C ALA A 85 -5.73 -5.79 -12.86
N GLN A 86 -5.76 -4.97 -11.81
CA GLN A 86 -6.46 -3.70 -11.82
C GLN A 86 -5.84 -2.74 -12.85
N GLY A 87 -4.52 -2.60 -12.88
CA GLY A 87 -3.86 -1.75 -13.87
C GLY A 87 -4.14 -2.18 -15.31
N ILE A 88 -4.17 -3.49 -15.60
CA ILE A 88 -4.55 -4.02 -16.92
C ILE A 88 -6.00 -3.66 -17.25
N LEU A 89 -6.91 -3.89 -16.31
CA LEU A 89 -8.35 -3.69 -16.52
C LEU A 89 -8.69 -2.21 -16.71
N GLU A 90 -8.20 -1.34 -15.81
CA GLU A 90 -8.53 0.09 -15.78
C GLU A 90 -7.85 0.88 -16.92
N SER A 91 -6.67 0.45 -17.37
CA SER A 91 -5.92 1.16 -18.41
C SER A 91 -6.02 0.54 -19.82
N GLY A 92 -6.80 -0.55 -19.97
CA GLY A 92 -6.79 -1.32 -21.22
C GLY A 92 -5.37 -1.84 -21.54
N ALA A 93 -4.69 -2.42 -20.58
CA ALA A 93 -3.30 -2.85 -20.64
C ALA A 93 -2.35 -1.71 -21.07
N GLY A 94 -2.54 -0.52 -20.51
CA GLY A 94 -1.69 0.64 -20.75
C GLY A 94 -1.94 1.37 -22.07
N LYS A 95 -2.97 1.00 -22.83
CA LYS A 95 -3.29 1.60 -24.14
C LYS A 95 -4.36 2.70 -24.02
N GLY A 96 -5.08 2.77 -22.93
CA GLY A 96 -6.09 3.79 -22.68
C GLY A 96 -5.48 5.19 -22.62
N ARG A 97 -6.25 6.19 -23.03
CA ARG A 97 -5.81 7.58 -23.13
C ARG A 97 -5.17 8.11 -21.84
N LEU A 98 -5.79 7.81 -20.68
CA LEU A 98 -5.27 8.27 -19.38
C LEU A 98 -3.92 7.66 -19.05
N ALA A 99 -3.67 6.39 -19.41
CA ALA A 99 -2.37 5.75 -19.22
C ALA A 99 -1.31 6.35 -20.15
N VAL A 100 -1.63 6.53 -21.42
CA VAL A 100 -0.70 7.01 -22.45
C VAL A 100 -0.33 8.48 -22.26
N GLU A 101 -1.32 9.35 -22.07
CA GLU A 101 -1.10 10.80 -22.06
C GLU A 101 -0.84 11.35 -20.65
N ALA A 102 -1.26 10.61 -19.61
CA ALA A 102 -1.20 11.10 -18.24
C ALA A 102 -0.45 10.16 -17.28
N ASN A 103 0.07 9.01 -17.72
CA ASN A 103 0.64 7.97 -16.86
C ASN A 103 -0.32 7.55 -15.72
N ASN A 104 -1.63 7.68 -15.94
CA ASN A 104 -2.66 7.38 -14.95
C ASN A 104 -3.31 6.04 -15.30
N HIS A 105 -2.81 4.97 -14.70
CA HIS A 105 -3.19 3.60 -15.02
C HIS A 105 -4.43 3.11 -14.26
N PHE A 106 -4.95 3.90 -13.32
CA PHE A 106 -6.06 3.51 -12.44
C PHE A 106 -7.23 4.50 -12.48
N GLY A 107 -7.24 5.43 -13.45
CA GLY A 107 -8.30 6.43 -13.55
C GLY A 107 -8.45 7.29 -12.29
N ILE A 108 -7.35 7.70 -11.67
CA ILE A 108 -7.40 8.46 -10.42
C ILE A 108 -7.84 9.89 -10.70
N LYS A 109 -9.03 10.25 -10.18
CA LYS A 109 -9.63 11.59 -10.32
C LYS A 109 -8.88 12.64 -9.47
N CYS A 110 -9.00 13.91 -9.83
CA CYS A 110 -8.22 14.99 -9.21
C CYS A 110 -8.49 15.16 -7.71
N HIS A 111 -9.76 15.22 -7.29
CA HIS A 111 -10.10 15.65 -5.92
C HIS A 111 -9.28 16.89 -5.52
N ASP A 112 -8.54 16.86 -4.41
CA ASP A 112 -7.69 17.95 -3.92
C ASP A 112 -6.30 18.01 -4.57
N TRP A 113 -6.14 17.44 -5.77
CA TRP A 113 -4.87 17.38 -6.49
C TRP A 113 -4.42 18.72 -7.03
N ASN A 114 -3.24 19.18 -6.61
CA ASN A 114 -2.62 20.45 -7.06
C ASN A 114 -1.57 20.25 -8.18
N GLY A 115 -1.35 18.99 -8.64
CA GLY A 115 -0.42 18.68 -9.72
C GLY A 115 -1.00 18.88 -11.11
N LYS A 116 -0.30 18.38 -12.13
CA LYS A 116 -0.75 18.39 -13.53
C LYS A 116 -2.06 17.62 -13.68
N LYS A 117 -2.91 18.07 -14.58
CA LYS A 117 -4.26 17.53 -14.81
C LYS A 117 -4.47 17.16 -16.27
N ILE A 118 -5.38 16.24 -16.52
CA ILE A 118 -5.95 15.91 -17.82
C ILE A 118 -7.46 15.79 -17.66
N TYR A 119 -8.20 16.15 -18.70
CA TYR A 119 -9.65 16.05 -18.69
C TYR A 119 -10.10 14.93 -19.65
N HIS A 120 -11.03 14.12 -19.23
CA HIS A 120 -11.53 12.98 -19.98
C HIS A 120 -13.00 12.76 -19.68
N ASP A 121 -13.74 12.30 -20.67
CA ASP A 121 -15.15 11.92 -20.49
C ASP A 121 -15.19 10.48 -19.94
N ASP A 122 -15.78 10.33 -18.74
CA ASP A 122 -15.96 9.06 -18.06
C ASP A 122 -17.41 8.99 -17.53
N ASP A 123 -17.66 9.02 -16.24
CA ASP A 123 -19.01 9.10 -15.68
C ASP A 123 -19.69 10.42 -16.05
N GLU A 124 -18.91 11.49 -16.15
CA GLU A 124 -19.34 12.83 -16.58
C GLU A 124 -18.42 13.36 -17.69
N LYS A 125 -18.91 14.37 -18.42
CA LYS A 125 -18.10 15.05 -19.43
C LYS A 125 -17.01 15.89 -18.78
N GLN A 126 -15.80 15.81 -19.35
CA GLN A 126 -14.64 16.62 -18.93
C GLN A 126 -14.29 16.45 -17.44
N GLU A 127 -14.40 15.25 -16.91
CA GLU A 127 -13.93 14.98 -15.56
C GLU A 127 -12.41 15.16 -15.44
N CYS A 128 -12.00 15.62 -14.27
CA CYS A 128 -10.60 15.90 -13.98
C CYS A 128 -9.87 14.66 -13.45
N PHE A 129 -8.80 14.26 -14.14
CA PHE A 129 -7.90 13.17 -13.73
C PHE A 129 -6.49 13.68 -13.45
N ARG A 130 -5.80 13.02 -12.53
CA ARG A 130 -4.40 13.31 -12.22
C ARG A 130 -3.51 12.96 -13.39
N LYS A 131 -2.54 13.84 -13.69
CA LYS A 131 -1.50 13.59 -14.68
C LYS A 131 -0.15 13.49 -13.97
N TYR A 132 0.51 12.37 -14.17
CA TYR A 132 1.79 12.05 -13.54
C TYR A 132 2.95 12.19 -14.52
N ASP A 133 4.14 12.51 -14.00
CA ASP A 133 5.37 12.55 -14.79
C ASP A 133 5.97 11.15 -15.00
N ASN A 134 5.57 10.18 -14.13
CA ASN A 134 6.02 8.79 -14.16
C ASN A 134 4.83 7.89 -13.76
N PRO A 135 4.60 6.75 -14.42
CA PRO A 135 3.54 5.81 -14.07
C PRO A 135 3.63 5.27 -12.62
N GLU A 136 4.83 5.17 -12.04
CA GLU A 136 5.03 4.76 -10.65
C GLU A 136 4.18 5.59 -9.67
N TYR A 137 3.96 6.87 -9.94
CA TYR A 137 3.15 7.72 -9.09
C TYR A 137 1.66 7.34 -9.13
N SER A 138 1.15 6.85 -10.26
CA SER A 138 -0.24 6.36 -10.30
C SER A 138 -0.40 5.04 -9.56
N TYR A 139 0.60 4.16 -9.60
CA TYR A 139 0.65 2.93 -8.80
C TYR A 139 0.70 3.25 -7.30
N ARG A 140 1.54 4.21 -6.92
CA ARG A 140 1.63 4.70 -5.55
C ARG A 140 0.32 5.28 -5.05
N ASP A 141 -0.30 6.16 -5.83
CA ASP A 141 -1.57 6.79 -5.46
C ASP A 141 -2.71 5.77 -5.37
N HIS A 142 -2.71 4.74 -6.23
CA HIS A 142 -3.62 3.60 -6.11
C HIS A 142 -3.41 2.83 -4.80
N SER A 143 -2.17 2.55 -4.44
CA SER A 143 -1.87 1.87 -3.17
C SER A 143 -2.33 2.70 -1.97
N LEU A 144 -2.07 4.00 -1.98
CA LEU A 144 -2.52 4.93 -0.94
C LEU A 144 -4.04 5.05 -0.90
N PHE A 145 -4.71 5.03 -2.04
CA PHE A 145 -6.18 5.05 -2.12
C PHE A 145 -6.79 3.86 -1.37
N LEU A 146 -6.25 2.65 -1.55
CA LEU A 146 -6.72 1.47 -0.84
C LEU A 146 -6.30 1.48 0.63
N LYS A 147 -5.06 1.89 0.93
CA LYS A 147 -4.50 1.84 2.29
C LYS A 147 -5.16 2.83 3.26
N ASN A 148 -5.50 4.03 2.78
CA ASN A 148 -5.93 5.14 3.62
C ASN A 148 -7.45 5.26 3.77
N ARG A 149 -8.24 4.45 3.07
CA ARG A 149 -9.70 4.49 3.17
C ARG A 149 -10.23 3.34 4.01
N GLY A 150 -10.88 3.64 5.12
CA GLY A 150 -11.36 2.67 6.11
C GLY A 150 -12.22 1.54 5.53
N ARG A 151 -13.00 1.79 4.45
CA ARG A 151 -13.81 0.76 3.81
C ARG A 151 -12.99 -0.40 3.20
N TYR A 152 -11.68 -0.20 2.95
CA TYR A 152 -10.78 -1.23 2.44
C TYR A 152 -9.89 -1.86 3.53
N SER A 153 -9.94 -1.38 4.77
CA SER A 153 -9.03 -1.82 5.84
C SER A 153 -9.02 -3.33 6.05
N PHE A 154 -10.18 -3.97 6.00
CA PHE A 154 -10.33 -5.42 6.20
C PHE A 154 -9.64 -6.27 5.12
N LEU A 155 -9.32 -5.68 3.94
CA LEU A 155 -8.56 -6.39 2.90
C LEU A 155 -7.14 -6.75 3.37
N PHE A 156 -6.59 -5.94 4.25
CA PHE A 156 -5.21 -6.11 4.74
C PHE A 156 -5.08 -7.22 5.79
N ASP A 157 -6.21 -7.76 6.26
CA ASP A 157 -6.27 -8.95 7.11
C ASP A 157 -6.20 -10.25 6.29
N PHE A 158 -6.37 -10.16 4.97
CA PHE A 158 -6.27 -11.32 4.09
C PHE A 158 -4.83 -11.73 3.81
N ASP A 159 -4.61 -13.03 3.58
CA ASP A 159 -3.33 -13.53 3.09
C ASP A 159 -2.98 -12.86 1.75
N LYS A 160 -1.72 -12.45 1.61
CA LYS A 160 -1.26 -11.68 0.45
C LYS A 160 -1.09 -12.52 -0.83
N ASP A 161 -1.17 -13.83 -0.72
CA ASP A 161 -1.21 -14.78 -1.82
C ASP A 161 -2.63 -15.21 -2.20
N ASN A 162 -3.63 -14.81 -1.40
CA ASN A 162 -5.03 -15.14 -1.65
C ASN A 162 -5.71 -14.06 -2.51
N TYR A 163 -5.24 -13.89 -3.76
CA TYR A 163 -5.80 -12.92 -4.70
C TYR A 163 -7.30 -13.10 -4.94
N LYS A 164 -7.85 -14.34 -4.82
CA LYS A 164 -9.28 -14.60 -4.97
C LYS A 164 -10.10 -13.93 -3.88
N GLN A 165 -9.61 -13.97 -2.65
CA GLN A 165 -10.26 -13.30 -1.53
C GLN A 165 -10.13 -11.77 -1.65
N TRP A 166 -8.97 -11.28 -2.08
CA TRP A 166 -8.75 -9.87 -2.36
C TRP A 166 -9.70 -9.33 -3.44
N ALA A 167 -9.85 -10.03 -4.58
CA ALA A 167 -10.75 -9.64 -5.66
C ALA A 167 -12.21 -9.53 -5.18
N LYS A 168 -12.69 -10.53 -4.44
CA LYS A 168 -14.03 -10.52 -3.84
C LYS A 168 -14.18 -9.40 -2.81
N GLY A 169 -13.16 -9.18 -1.99
CA GLY A 169 -13.11 -8.14 -0.99
C GLY A 169 -13.18 -6.73 -1.59
N LEU A 170 -12.47 -6.46 -2.68
CA LEU A 170 -12.53 -5.19 -3.41
C LEU A 170 -13.96 -4.88 -3.87
N LYS A 171 -14.67 -5.87 -4.43
CA LYS A 171 -16.07 -5.71 -4.82
C LYS A 171 -16.97 -5.43 -3.60
N LYS A 172 -16.78 -6.18 -2.50
CA LYS A 172 -17.53 -5.99 -1.25
C LYS A 172 -17.31 -4.59 -0.67
N ALA A 173 -16.08 -4.07 -0.79
CA ALA A 173 -15.73 -2.71 -0.35
C ALA A 173 -16.25 -1.60 -1.28
N GLY A 174 -16.91 -1.95 -2.40
CA GLY A 174 -17.43 -0.99 -3.36
C GLY A 174 -16.35 -0.32 -4.23
N TYR A 175 -15.27 -1.05 -4.58
CA TYR A 175 -14.27 -0.55 -5.52
C TYR A 175 -14.87 -0.39 -6.92
N ALA A 176 -15.69 -1.33 -7.35
CA ALA A 176 -16.41 -1.30 -8.63
C ALA A 176 -17.88 -1.69 -8.45
N THR A 177 -18.75 -1.15 -9.31
CA THR A 177 -20.18 -1.47 -9.34
C THR A 177 -20.48 -2.77 -10.07
N ASP A 178 -19.65 -3.15 -11.03
CA ASP A 178 -19.80 -4.37 -11.84
C ASP A 178 -19.80 -5.65 -10.98
N PRO A 179 -20.87 -6.47 -11.00
CA PRO A 179 -20.93 -7.72 -10.26
C PRO A 179 -19.88 -8.75 -10.72
N LYS A 180 -19.40 -8.65 -11.96
CA LYS A 180 -18.37 -9.53 -12.54
C LYS A 180 -16.94 -9.06 -12.27
N TYR A 181 -16.76 -7.92 -11.58
CA TYR A 181 -15.44 -7.37 -11.31
C TYR A 181 -14.45 -8.35 -10.66
N PRO A 182 -14.83 -9.12 -9.61
CA PRO A 182 -13.93 -10.12 -9.04
C PRO A 182 -13.48 -11.17 -10.04
N GLN A 183 -14.40 -11.67 -10.86
CA GLN A 183 -14.07 -12.70 -11.84
C GLN A 183 -13.14 -12.15 -12.93
N LYS A 184 -13.37 -10.91 -13.40
CA LYS A 184 -12.46 -10.24 -14.35
C LYS A 184 -11.03 -10.15 -13.82
N LEU A 185 -10.86 -9.80 -12.54
CA LEU A 185 -9.52 -9.76 -11.92
C LEU A 185 -8.91 -11.17 -11.83
N ILE A 186 -9.67 -12.16 -11.37
CA ILE A 186 -9.22 -13.54 -11.23
C ILE A 186 -8.80 -14.10 -12.59
N ASP A 187 -9.61 -13.90 -13.64
CA ASP A 187 -9.30 -14.37 -14.98
C ASP A 187 -8.02 -13.76 -15.55
N LEU A 188 -7.76 -12.47 -15.29
CA LEU A 188 -6.52 -11.81 -15.66
C LEU A 188 -5.33 -12.39 -14.88
N ILE A 189 -5.49 -12.57 -13.57
CA ILE A 189 -4.43 -13.11 -12.71
C ILE A 189 -4.05 -14.53 -13.13
N GLU A 190 -5.02 -15.38 -13.43
CA GLU A 190 -4.80 -16.77 -13.83
C GLU A 190 -4.26 -16.85 -15.27
N ARG A 191 -4.81 -16.09 -16.21
CA ARG A 191 -4.39 -16.07 -17.62
C ARG A 191 -2.94 -15.65 -17.81
N TYR A 192 -2.49 -14.63 -17.07
CA TYR A 192 -1.13 -14.08 -17.18
C TYR A 192 -0.24 -14.52 -16.01
N GLU A 193 -0.69 -15.47 -15.19
CA GLU A 193 0.04 -16.03 -14.04
C GLU A 193 0.59 -14.95 -13.09
N LEU A 194 -0.18 -13.86 -12.88
CA LEU A 194 0.28 -12.71 -12.11
C LEU A 194 0.60 -13.06 -10.65
N TYR A 195 0.01 -14.12 -10.10
CA TYR A 195 0.30 -14.64 -8.75
C TYR A 195 1.77 -15.01 -8.54
N LYS A 196 2.53 -15.24 -9.61
CA LYS A 196 3.99 -15.49 -9.51
C LYS A 196 4.74 -14.32 -8.91
N PHE A 197 4.29 -13.08 -9.13
CA PHE A 197 4.91 -11.88 -8.56
C PHE A 197 4.65 -11.76 -7.06
N ASP A 198 3.48 -12.17 -6.58
CA ASP A 198 3.21 -12.28 -5.14
C ASP A 198 4.17 -13.26 -4.49
N ASN A 199 4.32 -14.43 -5.11
CA ASN A 199 5.25 -15.48 -4.65
C ASN A 199 6.70 -15.00 -4.60
N ILE A 200 7.16 -14.21 -5.58
CA ILE A 200 8.51 -13.63 -5.57
C ILE A 200 8.69 -12.71 -4.35
N VAL A 201 7.73 -11.82 -4.08
CA VAL A 201 7.79 -10.92 -2.94
C VAL A 201 7.75 -11.67 -1.62
N LEU A 202 6.86 -12.65 -1.48
CA LEU A 202 6.69 -13.45 -0.28
C LEU A 202 7.92 -14.31 0.00
N LYS A 203 8.52 -14.93 -1.03
CA LYS A 203 9.78 -15.67 -0.90
C LYS A 203 10.95 -14.77 -0.50
N LYS A 204 11.05 -13.54 -1.03
CA LYS A 204 12.08 -12.56 -0.60
C LYS A 204 11.95 -12.15 0.86
N LYS A 205 10.74 -12.20 1.44
CA LYS A 205 10.50 -11.96 2.87
C LYS A 205 10.79 -13.17 3.74
N ASN A 206 10.95 -14.33 3.13
CA ASN A 206 11.22 -15.56 3.85
C ASN A 206 12.72 -15.75 4.03
N LYS A 207 13.10 -16.21 5.21
CA LYS A 207 14.47 -16.62 5.54
C LYS A 207 14.50 -18.14 5.61
N LEU A 208 15.53 -18.75 5.04
CA LEU A 208 15.80 -20.17 5.25
C LEU A 208 16.51 -20.33 6.60
N TYR A 209 15.93 -21.14 7.47
CA TYR A 209 16.50 -21.48 8.76
C TYR A 209 16.88 -22.96 8.81
N LYS A 210 18.15 -23.26 9.05
CA LYS A 210 18.61 -24.63 9.23
C LYS A 210 18.44 -25.04 10.69
N VAL A 211 17.65 -26.10 10.91
CA VAL A 211 17.35 -26.66 12.25
C VAL A 211 18.64 -27.10 12.91
N LYS A 212 18.85 -26.69 14.16
CA LYS A 212 20.02 -27.00 14.97
C LYS A 212 19.65 -28.02 16.07
N LYS A 213 20.65 -28.64 16.64
CA LYS A 213 20.47 -29.53 17.79
C LYS A 213 19.79 -28.78 18.95
N GLY A 214 18.69 -29.33 19.45
CA GLY A 214 17.87 -28.75 20.51
C GLY A 214 16.79 -27.80 20.04
N ASP A 215 16.65 -27.52 18.72
CA ASP A 215 15.52 -26.78 18.20
C ASP A 215 14.25 -27.65 18.20
N THR A 216 13.14 -26.99 18.52
CA THR A 216 11.77 -27.49 18.33
C THR A 216 10.97 -26.43 17.55
N LEU A 217 9.83 -26.77 16.95
CA LEU A 217 8.98 -25.77 16.32
C LEU A 217 8.57 -24.65 17.28
N TYR A 218 8.38 -24.95 18.57
CA TYR A 218 8.08 -23.97 19.61
C TYR A 218 9.24 -23.00 19.84
N SER A 219 10.47 -23.52 19.96
CA SER A 219 11.65 -22.64 20.14
C SER A 219 11.90 -21.75 18.92
N ILE A 220 11.67 -22.29 17.72
CA ILE A 220 11.78 -21.56 16.45
C ILE A 220 10.65 -20.53 16.35
N SER A 221 9.42 -20.90 16.68
CA SER A 221 8.25 -20.03 16.76
C SER A 221 8.52 -18.79 17.65
N SER A 222 8.99 -19.03 18.86
CA SER A 222 9.35 -17.95 19.79
C SER A 222 10.49 -17.07 19.26
N ARG A 223 11.55 -17.67 18.70
CA ARG A 223 12.73 -16.95 18.17
C ARG A 223 12.39 -16.04 17.01
N PHE A 224 11.46 -16.45 16.14
CA PHE A 224 11.09 -15.71 14.94
C PHE A 224 9.74 -15.02 15.04
N ASN A 225 9.11 -15.04 16.21
CA ASN A 225 7.79 -14.46 16.46
C ASN A 225 6.74 -14.94 15.42
N MET A 226 6.71 -16.24 15.17
CA MET A 226 5.81 -16.88 14.20
C MET A 226 4.99 -17.97 14.88
N PRO A 227 3.66 -18.05 14.69
CA PRO A 227 2.86 -19.18 15.16
C PRO A 227 3.39 -20.51 14.60
N VAL A 228 3.36 -21.58 15.44
CA VAL A 228 3.80 -22.93 15.04
C VAL A 228 3.02 -23.40 13.82
N GLU A 229 1.71 -23.20 13.81
CA GLU A 229 0.80 -23.56 12.72
C GLU A 229 1.20 -22.90 11.39
N LEU A 230 1.70 -21.67 11.47
CA LEU A 230 2.19 -20.96 10.29
C LEU A 230 3.50 -21.56 9.77
N ILE A 231 4.40 -21.96 10.65
CA ILE A 231 5.65 -22.65 10.27
C ILE A 231 5.31 -24.00 9.60
N ILE A 232 4.40 -24.78 10.18
CA ILE A 232 3.92 -26.04 9.61
C ILE A 232 3.35 -25.82 8.20
N LYS A 233 2.42 -24.88 8.06
CA LYS A 233 1.78 -24.56 6.78
C LYS A 233 2.78 -24.10 5.71
N MET A 234 3.71 -23.23 6.07
CA MET A 234 4.70 -22.70 5.12
C MET A 234 5.70 -23.74 4.61
N ASN A 235 5.95 -24.77 5.41
CA ASN A 235 6.91 -25.82 5.11
C ASN A 235 6.25 -27.14 4.68
N ASN A 236 4.92 -27.17 4.58
CA ASN A 236 4.16 -28.39 4.27
C ASN A 236 4.52 -29.56 5.19
N LEU A 237 4.74 -29.29 6.48
CA LEU A 237 5.07 -30.33 7.44
C LEU A 237 3.82 -31.16 7.74
N ALA A 238 3.98 -32.50 7.77
CA ALA A 238 2.89 -33.42 8.12
C ALA A 238 2.66 -33.48 9.63
N THR A 239 3.70 -33.22 10.43
CA THR A 239 3.69 -33.25 11.89
C THR A 239 4.51 -32.10 12.46
N GLU A 240 4.54 -31.94 13.77
CA GLU A 240 5.42 -30.98 14.46
C GLU A 240 6.87 -31.45 14.60
N GLU A 241 7.19 -32.65 14.12
CA GLU A 241 8.53 -33.20 14.21
C GLU A 241 9.46 -32.59 13.16
N ILE A 242 10.63 -32.16 13.60
CA ILE A 242 11.70 -31.63 12.77
C ILE A 242 13.04 -32.24 13.13
N ASN A 243 13.90 -32.44 12.15
CA ASN A 243 15.21 -33.06 12.35
C ASN A 243 16.33 -32.00 12.26
N VAL A 244 17.42 -32.26 12.97
CA VAL A 244 18.64 -31.46 12.85
C VAL A 244 19.13 -31.51 11.41
N GLY A 245 19.31 -30.30 10.81
CA GLY A 245 19.71 -30.17 9.42
C GLY A 245 18.56 -29.84 8.45
N ASP A 246 17.30 -30.05 8.87
CA ASP A 246 16.15 -29.60 8.07
C ASP A 246 16.24 -28.11 7.77
N THR A 247 15.72 -27.71 6.60
CA THR A 247 15.67 -26.32 6.22
C THR A 247 14.23 -25.83 6.22
N LEU A 248 13.93 -24.93 7.14
CA LEU A 248 12.60 -24.33 7.29
C LEU A 248 12.54 -22.94 6.67
N ILE A 249 11.44 -22.67 5.98
CA ILE A 249 11.06 -21.34 5.54
C ILE A 249 10.44 -20.62 6.73
N ILE A 250 11.03 -19.49 7.13
CA ILE A 250 10.53 -18.62 8.19
C ILE A 250 10.35 -17.19 7.68
N LYS A 251 9.40 -16.45 8.24
CA LYS A 251 9.27 -15.02 7.95
C LYS A 251 10.42 -14.25 8.64
N LYS A 252 10.90 -13.21 7.97
CA LYS A 252 11.89 -12.30 8.54
C LYS A 252 11.21 -11.28 9.45
#